data_f7277a6a5d5bd3d1412070fbedeff314
#
_entry.id   f7277a6a5d5bd3d1412070fbedeff314
#
_cell.length_a   1.000
_cell.length_b   1.000
_cell.length_c   1.000
_cell.angle_alpha   90.00
_cell.angle_beta   90.00
_cell.angle_gamma   90.00
#
_symmetry.space_group_name_H-M   'P 1'
#
loop_
_entity.id
_entity.type
_entity.pdbx_description
1 polymer ?
#
loop_
_entity_poly.entity_id
_entity_poly.type
_entity_poly.pdbx_seq_one_letter_code
_entity_poly.pdbx_strand_id
1 'polypeptide(L)'
;IVKYITSSISAKELDQLEIELKKPSNDQLFNDYIKLNYRIDRKMKSYDTEKSKRLLLDKIKKDKSNLESFKLRSFLKYAAIVIFSMTLGYFVNENITEENPAKVFAPKENFITLEREDGNIQVISEDGTSEVIDSEGNVVGSQVGTQLVYTNSNKTGSEEPIFNTLHVPYGKHFELKLSDGSVAYLNSGSSLKYPVEFIEGKERRVYLTGEAFLEVARDTDRPFIVNAADLNIKVFGTKFNVSAYPEDQLKEVVLVEGSVGLFPGTELTDGGEGTLLIPGHKGSYDNTEGNIATEEVVTSIYTSWVNGVLVFRNMTFENILKKLERHYDVKIVNKNSKLASAKFNASFGDMPINKILDYFKSEYSIDYSVIDDHEIIVN
;
A
#
# COMPACT_ATOMS: atom_id res chain seq x y z
N ILE A 1 12.52 -7.77 -13.61
CA ILE A 1 12.44 -6.41 -14.17
C ILE A 1 12.09 -5.41 -13.07
N VAL A 2 10.97 -5.58 -12.35
CA VAL A 2 10.54 -4.66 -11.28
C VAL A 2 11.62 -4.48 -10.23
N LYS A 3 12.17 -5.55 -9.67
CA LYS A 3 13.26 -5.50 -8.69
C LYS A 3 14.52 -4.79 -9.20
N TYR A 4 14.78 -4.84 -10.50
CA TYR A 4 15.89 -4.11 -11.13
C TYR A 4 15.61 -2.60 -11.18
N ILE A 5 14.40 -2.21 -11.61
CA ILE A 5 13.96 -0.81 -11.70
C ILE A 5 13.91 -0.16 -10.29
N THR A 6 13.55 -0.93 -9.26
CA THR A 6 13.50 -0.47 -7.87
C THR A 6 14.83 -0.60 -7.11
N SER A 7 15.92 -0.98 -7.79
CA SER A 7 17.25 -1.20 -7.19
C SER A 7 17.29 -2.23 -6.05
N SER A 8 16.31 -3.13 -5.98
CA SER A 8 16.18 -4.18 -4.96
C SER A 8 16.62 -5.56 -5.43
N ILE A 9 17.22 -5.65 -6.63
CA ILE A 9 17.66 -6.92 -7.23
C ILE A 9 18.98 -7.39 -6.62
N SER A 10 19.06 -8.68 -6.23
CA SER A 10 20.28 -9.31 -5.78
C SER A 10 21.20 -9.68 -6.96
N ALA A 11 22.50 -9.90 -6.70
CA ALA A 11 23.48 -10.28 -7.73
C ALA A 11 23.07 -11.57 -8.49
N LYS A 12 22.52 -12.56 -7.79
CA LYS A 12 22.04 -13.82 -8.38
C LYS A 12 20.82 -13.62 -9.28
N GLU A 13 19.90 -12.76 -8.88
CA GLU A 13 18.70 -12.42 -9.69
C GLU A 13 19.09 -11.56 -10.89
N LEU A 14 20.17 -10.75 -10.80
CA LEU A 14 20.69 -9.95 -11.90
C LEU A 14 21.27 -10.84 -13.01
N ASP A 15 22.02 -11.89 -12.63
CA ASP A 15 22.53 -12.88 -13.57
C ASP A 15 21.39 -13.62 -14.29
N GLN A 16 20.33 -13.95 -13.55
CA GLN A 16 19.15 -14.60 -14.11
C GLN A 16 18.38 -13.67 -15.05
N LEU A 17 18.27 -12.39 -14.71
CA LEU A 17 17.67 -11.37 -15.59
C LEU A 17 18.47 -11.20 -16.89
N GLU A 18 19.82 -11.20 -16.84
CA GLU A 18 20.67 -11.12 -18.03
C GLU A 18 20.44 -12.31 -18.99
N ILE A 19 20.26 -13.51 -18.45
CA ILE A 19 19.96 -14.72 -19.23
C ILE A 19 18.58 -14.63 -19.87
N GLU A 20 17.57 -14.20 -19.11
CA GLU A 20 16.20 -14.07 -19.59
C GLU A 20 16.04 -12.97 -20.66
N LEU A 21 16.80 -11.88 -20.59
CA LEU A 21 16.79 -10.81 -21.60
C LEU A 21 17.40 -11.21 -22.94
N LYS A 22 18.12 -12.35 -23.02
CA LYS A 22 18.62 -12.90 -24.30
C LYS A 22 17.51 -13.55 -25.13
N LYS A 23 16.35 -13.83 -24.54
CA LYS A 23 15.19 -14.36 -25.26
C LYS A 23 14.42 -13.24 -25.96
N PRO A 24 14.17 -13.31 -27.27
CA PRO A 24 13.51 -12.22 -28.03
C PRO A 24 12.15 -11.79 -27.48
N SER A 25 11.35 -12.74 -26.95
CA SER A 25 10.03 -12.46 -26.35
C SER A 25 10.14 -11.60 -25.09
N ASN A 26 11.22 -11.74 -24.33
CA ASN A 26 11.42 -11.04 -23.07
C ASN A 26 12.05 -9.64 -23.29
N ASP A 27 12.76 -9.45 -24.40
CA ASP A 27 13.29 -8.13 -24.77
C ASP A 27 12.16 -7.15 -25.10
N GLN A 28 11.11 -7.62 -25.76
CA GLN A 28 9.93 -6.81 -26.05
C GLN A 28 9.18 -6.43 -24.76
N LEU A 29 8.96 -7.39 -23.88
CA LEU A 29 8.34 -7.17 -22.57
C LEU A 29 9.15 -6.20 -21.71
N PHE A 30 10.48 -6.33 -21.70
CA PHE A 30 11.39 -5.42 -21.00
C PHE A 30 11.30 -3.99 -21.56
N ASN A 31 11.30 -3.85 -22.87
CA ASN A 31 11.17 -2.55 -23.52
C ASN A 31 9.81 -1.90 -23.23
N ASP A 32 8.73 -2.68 -23.13
CA ASP A 32 7.41 -2.17 -22.79
C ASP A 32 7.32 -1.72 -21.32
N TYR A 33 7.95 -2.46 -20.41
CA TYR A 33 8.08 -2.02 -19.00
C TYR A 33 8.94 -0.77 -18.86
N ILE A 34 10.04 -0.67 -19.58
CA ILE A 34 10.87 0.54 -19.62
C ILE A 34 10.07 1.72 -20.19
N LYS A 35 9.37 1.52 -21.31
CA LYS A 35 8.50 2.55 -21.91
C LYS A 35 7.38 2.97 -20.95
N LEU A 36 6.78 2.03 -20.23
CA LEU A 36 5.75 2.32 -19.25
C LEU A 36 6.32 3.16 -18.10
N ASN A 37 7.49 2.80 -17.59
CA ASN A 37 8.15 3.54 -16.50
C ASN A 37 8.59 4.95 -16.96
N TYR A 38 8.98 5.13 -18.24
CA TYR A 38 9.38 6.41 -18.81
C TYR A 38 8.25 7.23 -19.46
N ARG A 39 7.13 6.62 -19.85
CA ARG A 39 5.90 7.38 -20.23
C ARG A 39 5.40 8.26 -19.10
N ILE A 40 5.85 7.99 -17.90
CA ILE A 40 5.51 8.72 -16.69
C ILE A 40 6.31 10.02 -16.57
N ASP A 41 7.46 10.13 -17.22
CA ASP A 41 8.35 11.31 -17.18
C ASP A 41 8.21 12.21 -18.41
N ARG A 42 7.00 12.69 -18.66
CA ARG A 42 6.59 13.43 -19.87
C ARG A 42 7.05 14.90 -19.89
N LYS A 43 8.30 15.17 -19.57
CA LYS A 43 8.96 16.47 -19.87
C LYS A 43 10.27 16.36 -20.64
N MET A 44 10.60 15.21 -21.23
CA MET A 44 11.83 15.10 -22.04
C MET A 44 11.51 14.90 -23.52
N LYS A 45 12.03 15.80 -24.35
CA LYS A 45 12.09 15.70 -25.81
C LYS A 45 12.83 14.43 -26.21
N SER A 46 12.27 13.69 -27.16
CA SER A 46 12.83 12.53 -27.88
C SER A 46 13.83 11.67 -27.10
N TYR A 47 13.32 10.61 -26.50
CA TYR A 47 14.12 9.64 -25.78
C TYR A 47 14.69 8.55 -26.73
N ASP A 48 16.00 8.39 -26.72
CA ASP A 48 16.71 7.35 -27.48
C ASP A 48 16.81 6.07 -26.63
N THR A 49 15.91 5.11 -26.90
CA THR A 49 15.83 3.82 -26.20
C THR A 49 17.10 2.97 -26.36
N GLU A 50 17.79 3.06 -27.51
CA GLU A 50 19.03 2.30 -27.74
C GLU A 50 20.19 2.84 -26.91
N LYS A 51 20.28 4.15 -26.78
CA LYS A 51 21.33 4.79 -25.95
C LYS A 51 21.17 4.42 -24.48
N SER A 52 19.94 4.40 -23.99
CA SER A 52 19.64 4.05 -22.59
C SER A 52 19.84 2.58 -22.31
N LYS A 53 19.51 1.69 -23.26
CA LYS A 53 19.81 0.25 -23.16
C LYS A 53 21.33 0.02 -23.08
N ARG A 54 22.14 0.73 -23.90
CA ARG A 54 23.60 0.65 -23.83
C ARG A 54 24.17 1.14 -22.51
N LEU A 55 23.71 2.28 -22.01
CA LEU A 55 24.13 2.82 -20.71
C LEU A 55 23.79 1.88 -19.55
N LEU A 56 22.64 1.21 -19.63
CA LEU A 56 22.18 0.24 -18.65
C LEU A 56 23.05 -1.02 -18.67
N LEU A 57 23.33 -1.57 -19.85
CA LEU A 57 24.21 -2.73 -20.03
C LEU A 57 25.66 -2.42 -19.63
N ASP A 58 26.16 -1.21 -19.89
CA ASP A 58 27.48 -0.76 -19.47
C ASP A 58 27.56 -0.59 -17.94
N LYS A 59 26.50 -0.10 -17.30
CA LYS A 59 26.41 -0.01 -15.84
C LYS A 59 26.42 -1.41 -15.20
N ILE A 60 25.66 -2.35 -15.73
CA ILE A 60 25.65 -3.76 -15.29
C ILE A 60 27.05 -4.38 -15.42
N LYS A 61 27.75 -4.16 -16.54
CA LYS A 61 29.13 -4.64 -16.74
C LYS A 61 30.12 -3.99 -15.77
N LYS A 62 29.97 -2.70 -15.50
CA LYS A 62 30.85 -1.95 -14.60
C LYS A 62 30.67 -2.37 -13.14
N ASP A 63 29.43 -2.60 -12.72
CA ASP A 63 29.12 -3.10 -11.38
C ASP A 63 29.64 -4.54 -11.18
N LYS A 64 29.60 -5.38 -12.24
CA LYS A 64 30.18 -6.73 -12.22
C LYS A 64 31.72 -6.72 -12.15
N SER A 65 32.39 -5.77 -12.80
CA SER A 65 33.87 -5.67 -12.78
C SER A 65 34.43 -5.21 -11.43
N ASN A 66 33.64 -4.48 -10.64
CA ASN A 66 34.05 -4.02 -9.31
C ASN A 66 34.00 -5.13 -8.24
N LEU A 67 33.31 -6.24 -8.49
CA LEU A 67 33.18 -7.36 -7.56
C LEU A 67 34.32 -8.40 -7.71
N GLU A 68 35.10 -8.40 -8.80
CA GLU A 68 36.11 -9.44 -9.06
C GLU A 68 37.57 -9.06 -8.73
N SER A 69 37.89 -7.86 -8.28
CA SER A 69 39.28 -7.41 -8.09
C SER A 69 39.72 -7.17 -6.65
N PHE A 70 39.44 -8.10 -5.74
CA PHE A 70 40.15 -8.12 -4.45
C PHE A 70 41.23 -9.21 -4.44
N LYS A 71 42.39 -8.94 -5.02
CA LYS A 71 43.58 -9.78 -4.89
C LYS A 71 44.27 -9.51 -3.55
N LEU A 72 44.19 -10.49 -2.68
CA LEU A 72 44.59 -10.54 -1.27
C LEU A 72 46.12 -10.51 -1.00
N ARG A 73 46.96 -9.95 -1.83
CA ARG A 73 48.43 -10.04 -1.67
C ARG A 73 49.20 -8.74 -1.40
N SER A 74 48.54 -7.60 -1.32
CA SER A 74 49.21 -6.32 -0.98
C SER A 74 48.89 -5.78 0.44
N PHE A 75 48.07 -6.44 1.19
CA PHE A 75 47.54 -5.92 2.47
C PHE A 75 48.56 -5.92 3.62
N LEU A 76 49.57 -6.78 3.60
CA LEU A 76 50.52 -6.92 4.71
C LEU A 76 51.59 -5.82 4.84
N LYS A 77 51.77 -4.97 3.85
CA LYS A 77 52.78 -3.89 3.89
C LYS A 77 52.28 -2.58 4.52
N TYR A 78 50.98 -2.39 4.65
CA TYR A 78 50.38 -1.14 5.17
C TYR A 78 49.53 -1.33 6.42
N ALA A 79 49.53 -2.51 7.02
CA ALA A 79 48.73 -2.82 8.21
C ALA A 79 49.04 -1.90 9.42
N ALA A 80 50.31 -1.53 9.60
CA ALA A 80 50.69 -0.63 10.68
C ALA A 80 50.19 0.81 10.50
N ILE A 81 50.16 1.31 9.25
CA ILE A 81 49.64 2.66 8.95
C ILE A 81 48.11 2.67 9.08
N VAL A 82 47.44 1.59 8.68
CA VAL A 82 45.97 1.48 8.81
C VAL A 82 45.55 1.39 10.30
N ILE A 83 46.28 0.64 11.13
CA ILE A 83 45.99 0.57 12.56
C ILE A 83 46.23 1.91 13.24
N PHE A 84 47.31 2.60 12.89
CA PHE A 84 47.60 3.95 13.42
C PHE A 84 46.57 4.97 12.96
N SER A 85 46.13 4.92 11.70
CA SER A 85 45.05 5.78 11.19
C SER A 85 43.71 5.47 11.81
N MET A 86 43.41 4.18 12.10
CA MET A 86 42.16 3.79 12.79
C MET A 86 42.16 4.24 14.25
N THR A 87 43.30 4.13 14.97
CA THR A 87 43.39 4.63 16.35
C THR A 87 43.34 6.15 16.42
N LEU A 88 43.97 6.83 15.48
CA LEU A 88 43.86 8.30 15.39
C LEU A 88 42.46 8.73 14.95
N GLY A 89 41.86 8.00 14.00
CA GLY A 89 40.46 8.22 13.59
C GLY A 89 39.46 7.94 14.72
N TYR A 90 39.71 6.94 15.55
CA TYR A 90 38.88 6.65 16.73
C TYR A 90 38.94 7.82 17.77
N PHE A 91 40.11 8.34 18.05
CA PHE A 91 40.28 9.48 18.96
C PHE A 91 39.79 10.82 18.40
N VAL A 92 39.82 11.00 17.08
CA VAL A 92 39.24 12.18 16.40
C VAL A 92 37.73 12.08 16.31
N ASN A 93 37.19 10.87 16.16
CA ASN A 93 35.75 10.61 16.06
C ASN A 93 35.00 10.77 17.40
N GLU A 94 35.69 10.61 18.57
CA GLU A 94 35.09 10.91 19.88
C GLU A 94 34.87 12.43 20.10
N ASN A 95 35.47 13.28 19.27
CA ASN A 95 35.37 14.73 19.42
C ASN A 95 34.70 15.48 18.26
N ILE A 96 34.27 14.76 17.21
CA ILE A 96 33.60 15.37 16.06
C ILE A 96 32.47 14.43 15.61
N THR A 97 31.30 14.75 15.99
CA THR A 97 29.97 14.36 15.58
C THR A 97 29.16 13.69 16.68
N GLU A 98 28.51 14.50 17.45
CA GLU A 98 27.11 14.22 17.70
C GLU A 98 26.39 14.36 16.35
N GLU A 99 26.60 13.43 15.42
CA GLU A 99 25.55 13.12 14.48
C GLU A 99 24.40 12.58 15.31
N ASN A 100 23.38 13.40 15.52
CA ASN A 100 22.08 12.93 15.99
C ASN A 100 21.76 11.67 15.20
N PRO A 101 21.75 10.47 15.81
CA PRO A 101 21.35 9.27 15.10
C PRO A 101 20.00 9.61 14.50
N ALA A 102 19.86 9.43 13.18
CA ALA A 102 18.60 9.64 12.50
C ALA A 102 17.53 9.01 13.38
N LYS A 103 16.64 9.84 13.95
CA LYS A 103 15.60 9.35 14.85
C LYS A 103 14.85 8.29 14.10
N VAL A 104 15.02 7.04 14.53
CA VAL A 104 14.27 5.91 13.98
C VAL A 104 12.86 6.08 14.53
N PHE A 105 11.90 6.29 13.65
CA PHE A 105 10.50 6.33 14.04
C PHE A 105 10.14 4.99 14.67
N ALA A 106 9.91 4.98 15.97
CA ALA A 106 9.36 3.83 16.66
C ALA A 106 7.82 3.91 16.53
N PRO A 107 7.17 2.92 15.91
CA PRO A 107 5.72 2.90 15.84
C PRO A 107 5.15 2.90 17.25
N LYS A 108 4.12 3.71 17.49
CA LYS A 108 3.31 3.63 18.69
C LYS A 108 2.70 2.24 18.77
N GLU A 109 2.60 1.64 19.95
CA GLU A 109 1.92 0.33 20.12
C GLU A 109 0.41 0.49 19.85
N ASN A 110 0.05 0.59 18.59
CA ASN A 110 -1.32 0.58 18.13
C ASN A 110 -1.67 -0.85 17.73
N PHE A 111 -2.72 -1.40 18.34
CA PHE A 111 -3.13 -2.78 18.10
C PHE A 111 -4.28 -2.83 17.10
N ILE A 112 -4.28 -3.86 16.26
CA ILE A 112 -5.46 -4.23 15.51
C ILE A 112 -6.47 -4.75 16.51
N THR A 113 -7.72 -4.29 16.42
CA THR A 113 -8.76 -4.67 17.35
C THR A 113 -10.00 -5.19 16.63
N LEU A 114 -10.62 -6.20 17.21
CA LEU A 114 -11.90 -6.74 16.80
C LEU A 114 -12.95 -6.37 17.86
N GLU A 115 -13.85 -5.50 17.49
CA GLU A 115 -15.03 -5.16 18.28
C GLU A 115 -16.17 -6.10 17.89
N ARG A 116 -16.70 -6.83 18.85
CA ARG A 116 -17.83 -7.74 18.67
C ARG A 116 -19.15 -7.00 18.89
N GLU A 117 -20.25 -7.59 18.42
CA GLU A 117 -21.60 -7.02 18.58
C GLU A 117 -21.96 -6.72 20.04
N ASP A 118 -21.47 -7.51 21.00
CA ASP A 118 -21.66 -7.31 22.43
C ASP A 118 -20.83 -6.16 23.02
N GLY A 119 -20.07 -5.43 22.19
CA GLY A 119 -19.19 -4.32 22.58
C GLY A 119 -17.87 -4.78 23.18
N ASN A 120 -17.59 -6.09 23.27
CA ASN A 120 -16.30 -6.58 23.72
C ASN A 120 -15.22 -6.36 22.65
N ILE A 121 -14.07 -5.84 23.08
CA ILE A 121 -12.93 -5.57 22.20
C ILE A 121 -11.85 -6.62 22.46
N GLN A 122 -11.45 -7.31 21.40
CA GLN A 122 -10.35 -8.26 21.38
C GLN A 122 -9.17 -7.65 20.63
N VAL A 123 -7.98 -7.67 21.22
CA VAL A 123 -6.73 -7.28 20.56
C VAL A 123 -6.29 -8.44 19.66
N ILE A 124 -5.97 -8.13 18.42
CA ILE A 124 -5.47 -9.04 17.40
C ILE A 124 -3.98 -8.77 17.20
N SER A 125 -3.13 -9.73 17.51
CA SER A 125 -1.68 -9.61 17.28
C SER A 125 -1.33 -10.02 15.85
N GLU A 126 -0.45 -9.29 15.17
CA GLU A 126 -0.08 -9.56 13.77
C GLU A 126 0.61 -10.91 13.57
N ASP A 127 1.33 -11.37 14.56
CA ASP A 127 2.08 -12.65 14.58
C ASP A 127 1.44 -13.70 15.49
N GLY A 128 0.26 -13.38 16.04
CA GLY A 128 -0.44 -14.20 16.99
C GLY A 128 -1.31 -15.27 16.33
N THR A 129 -1.75 -16.19 17.18
CA THR A 129 -2.84 -17.10 16.89
C THR A 129 -3.92 -16.85 17.92
N SER A 130 -5.11 -16.42 17.49
CA SER A 130 -6.24 -16.23 18.38
C SER A 130 -7.51 -16.82 17.78
N GLU A 131 -8.41 -17.24 18.66
CA GLU A 131 -9.73 -17.69 18.25
C GLU A 131 -10.74 -16.57 18.52
N VAL A 132 -11.64 -16.36 17.56
CA VAL A 132 -12.79 -15.49 17.74
C VAL A 132 -13.95 -16.34 18.23
N ILE A 133 -14.45 -16.00 19.42
CA ILE A 133 -15.49 -16.75 20.09
C ILE A 133 -16.79 -15.91 20.05
N ASP A 134 -17.93 -16.53 19.74
CA ASP A 134 -19.24 -15.85 19.80
C ASP A 134 -19.72 -15.67 21.25
N SER A 135 -20.88 -15.03 21.43
CA SER A 135 -21.49 -14.82 22.77
C SER A 135 -21.88 -16.12 23.49
N GLU A 136 -21.97 -17.23 22.76
CA GLU A 136 -22.31 -18.55 23.30
C GLU A 136 -21.08 -19.43 23.60
N GLY A 137 -19.85 -18.92 23.31
CA GLY A 137 -18.59 -19.62 23.53
C GLY A 137 -18.13 -20.51 22.37
N ASN A 138 -18.77 -20.43 21.18
CA ASN A 138 -18.34 -21.21 20.03
C ASN A 138 -17.25 -20.45 19.26
N VAL A 139 -16.27 -21.19 18.72
CA VAL A 139 -15.24 -20.63 17.84
C VAL A 139 -15.87 -20.36 16.47
N VAL A 140 -15.97 -19.09 16.10
CA VAL A 140 -16.53 -18.64 14.82
C VAL A 140 -15.45 -18.17 13.84
N GLY A 141 -14.23 -17.94 14.31
CA GLY A 141 -13.10 -17.57 13.49
C GLY A 141 -11.79 -17.92 14.16
N SER A 142 -10.73 -18.01 13.35
CA SER A 142 -9.38 -18.27 13.82
C SER A 142 -8.40 -17.31 13.14
N GLN A 143 -7.43 -16.83 13.91
CA GLN A 143 -6.33 -16.02 13.38
C GLN A 143 -5.12 -16.91 13.12
N VAL A 144 -4.44 -16.67 11.99
CA VAL A 144 -3.13 -17.23 11.68
C VAL A 144 -2.27 -16.10 11.11
N GLY A 145 -1.31 -15.62 11.91
CA GLY A 145 -0.49 -14.46 11.53
C GLY A 145 -1.34 -13.20 11.29
N THR A 146 -1.19 -12.58 10.13
CA THR A 146 -1.92 -11.36 9.74
C THR A 146 -3.30 -11.63 9.13
N GLN A 147 -3.79 -12.87 9.13
CA GLN A 147 -5.06 -13.26 8.53
C GLN A 147 -6.05 -13.73 9.60
N LEU A 148 -7.25 -13.16 9.59
CA LEU A 148 -8.40 -13.66 10.34
C LEU A 148 -9.35 -14.38 9.37
N VAL A 149 -9.68 -15.64 9.69
CA VAL A 149 -10.53 -16.49 8.86
C VAL A 149 -11.80 -16.86 9.65
N TYR A 150 -12.96 -16.49 9.10
CA TYR A 150 -14.23 -16.98 9.60
C TYR A 150 -14.59 -18.30 8.94
N THR A 151 -14.97 -19.28 9.74
CA THR A 151 -15.48 -20.56 9.25
C THR A 151 -16.99 -20.54 9.32
N ASN A 152 -17.63 -21.06 8.26
CA ASN A 152 -19.07 -21.19 8.20
C ASN A 152 -19.54 -22.07 9.37
N SER A 153 -20.07 -21.48 10.41
CA SER A 153 -20.71 -22.21 11.50
C SER A 153 -22.14 -22.48 11.02
N ASN A 154 -22.49 -23.71 10.68
CA ASN A 154 -23.84 -24.14 10.26
C ASN A 154 -24.88 -23.89 11.38
N LYS A 155 -24.96 -22.67 11.88
CA LYS A 155 -26.07 -22.26 12.77
C LYS A 155 -27.25 -21.81 11.92
N THR A 156 -28.02 -22.78 11.48
CA THR A 156 -29.36 -22.57 10.96
C THR A 156 -30.26 -21.99 12.04
N GLY A 157 -30.62 -20.71 11.93
CA GLY A 157 -31.73 -20.21 12.72
C GLY A 157 -31.74 -18.73 13.15
N SER A 158 -30.67 -17.95 12.94
CA SER A 158 -30.76 -16.51 13.23
C SER A 158 -31.33 -15.76 12.01
N GLU A 159 -32.45 -15.06 12.21
CA GLU A 159 -33.03 -14.18 11.17
C GLU A 159 -32.25 -12.88 10.97
N GLU A 160 -31.43 -12.49 11.96
CA GLU A 160 -30.62 -11.27 11.94
C GLU A 160 -29.11 -11.58 11.98
N PRO A 161 -28.29 -10.87 11.20
CA PRO A 161 -26.84 -11.07 11.18
C PRO A 161 -26.19 -10.46 12.42
N ILE A 162 -25.26 -11.20 13.02
CA ILE A 162 -24.35 -10.72 14.08
C ILE A 162 -23.17 -10.02 13.41
N PHE A 163 -22.91 -8.76 13.79
CA PHE A 163 -21.82 -7.98 13.20
C PHE A 163 -20.60 -7.87 14.11
N ASN A 164 -19.43 -8.00 13.52
CA ASN A 164 -18.16 -7.62 14.14
C ASN A 164 -17.55 -6.45 13.37
N THR A 165 -16.70 -5.65 14.04
CA THR A 165 -15.95 -4.58 13.39
C THR A 165 -14.46 -4.79 13.61
N LEU A 166 -13.70 -4.91 12.52
CA LEU A 166 -12.24 -4.98 12.56
C LEU A 166 -11.68 -3.58 12.34
N HIS A 167 -10.83 -3.12 13.28
CA HIS A 167 -10.16 -1.84 13.21
C HIS A 167 -8.65 -2.06 12.99
N VAL A 168 -8.13 -1.49 11.91
CA VAL A 168 -6.70 -1.49 11.57
C VAL A 168 -6.15 -0.08 11.83
N PRO A 169 -5.26 0.10 12.80
CA PRO A 169 -4.69 1.41 13.11
C PRO A 169 -3.72 1.89 12.02
N TYR A 170 -3.26 3.11 12.13
CA TYR A 170 -2.19 3.63 11.29
C TYR A 170 -0.93 2.77 11.43
N GLY A 171 -0.13 2.68 10.36
CA GLY A 171 1.09 1.89 10.32
C GLY A 171 0.89 0.39 10.12
N LYS A 172 -0.36 -0.10 10.04
CA LYS A 172 -0.67 -1.54 9.95
C LYS A 172 -1.58 -1.87 8.79
N HIS A 173 -1.51 -3.15 8.37
CA HIS A 173 -2.38 -3.75 7.36
C HIS A 173 -2.90 -5.07 7.87
N PHE A 174 -4.07 -5.49 7.42
CA PHE A 174 -4.62 -6.76 7.85
C PHE A 174 -5.46 -7.42 6.75
N GLU A 175 -5.44 -8.74 6.70
CA GLU A 175 -6.22 -9.55 5.78
C GLU A 175 -7.36 -10.24 6.54
N LEU A 176 -8.58 -10.10 6.02
CA LEU A 176 -9.77 -10.71 6.57
C LEU A 176 -10.42 -11.62 5.52
N LYS A 177 -10.58 -12.89 5.84
CA LYS A 177 -11.37 -13.81 5.03
C LYS A 177 -12.76 -13.97 5.61
N LEU A 178 -13.76 -13.56 4.84
CA LEU A 178 -15.17 -13.60 5.21
C LEU A 178 -15.77 -15.01 5.06
N SER A 179 -16.93 -15.24 5.66
CA SER A 179 -17.63 -16.52 5.69
C SER A 179 -18.09 -17.03 4.31
N ASP A 180 -18.26 -16.13 3.32
CA ASP A 180 -18.57 -16.46 1.94
C ASP A 180 -17.34 -16.81 1.09
N GLY A 181 -16.14 -16.78 1.68
CA GLY A 181 -14.87 -16.99 1.01
C GLY A 181 -14.29 -15.73 0.37
N SER A 182 -14.96 -14.58 0.43
CA SER A 182 -14.40 -13.28 0.01
C SER A 182 -13.24 -12.88 0.91
N VAL A 183 -12.26 -12.16 0.33
CA VAL A 183 -11.09 -11.66 1.06
C VAL A 183 -11.07 -10.15 1.00
N ALA A 184 -10.87 -9.51 2.15
CA ALA A 184 -10.68 -8.08 2.29
C ALA A 184 -9.28 -7.79 2.85
N TYR A 185 -8.46 -7.10 2.09
CA TYR A 185 -7.20 -6.51 2.56
C TYR A 185 -7.52 -5.11 3.05
N LEU A 186 -7.25 -4.82 4.32
CA LEU A 186 -7.53 -3.53 4.95
C LEU A 186 -6.24 -2.74 5.09
N ASN A 187 -6.24 -1.50 4.59
CA ASN A 187 -5.13 -0.57 4.69
C ASN A 187 -5.10 0.15 6.05
N SER A 188 -4.01 0.82 6.35
CA SER A 188 -3.79 1.61 7.56
C SER A 188 -4.89 2.64 7.79
N GLY A 189 -5.41 2.69 9.02
CA GLY A 189 -6.47 3.61 9.39
C GLY A 189 -7.87 3.19 8.91
N SER A 190 -8.06 1.90 8.58
CA SER A 190 -9.34 1.40 8.07
C SER A 190 -10.12 0.61 9.11
N SER A 191 -11.43 0.62 8.96
CA SER A 191 -12.31 -0.27 9.70
C SER A 191 -13.35 -0.91 8.77
N LEU A 192 -13.63 -2.19 9.02
CA LEU A 192 -14.63 -2.94 8.29
C LEU A 192 -15.61 -3.57 9.29
N LYS A 193 -16.89 -3.19 9.18
CA LYS A 193 -17.99 -3.86 9.89
C LYS A 193 -18.62 -4.87 8.95
N TYR A 194 -18.68 -6.12 9.37
CA TYR A 194 -19.13 -7.26 8.57
C TYR A 194 -19.90 -8.26 9.41
N PRO A 195 -20.82 -9.03 8.80
CA PRO A 195 -21.51 -10.10 9.52
C PRO A 195 -20.55 -11.30 9.72
N VAL A 196 -20.62 -11.93 10.90
CA VAL A 196 -19.88 -13.16 11.20
C VAL A 196 -20.23 -14.24 10.18
N GLU A 197 -21.51 -14.33 9.79
CA GLU A 197 -22.01 -15.21 8.76
C GLU A 197 -23.02 -14.47 7.88
N PHE A 198 -22.88 -14.60 6.55
CA PHE A 198 -23.85 -14.08 5.60
C PHE A 198 -25.08 -14.98 5.53
N ILE A 199 -26.26 -14.40 5.69
CA ILE A 199 -27.53 -15.11 5.72
C ILE A 199 -27.85 -15.63 4.30
N GLU A 200 -28.25 -16.90 4.18
CA GLU A 200 -28.64 -17.50 2.93
C GLU A 200 -29.84 -16.78 2.30
N GLY A 201 -29.79 -16.53 1.00
CA GLY A 201 -30.83 -15.84 0.25
C GLY A 201 -30.91 -14.31 0.47
N LYS A 202 -30.09 -13.74 1.36
CA LYS A 202 -29.98 -12.29 1.52
C LYS A 202 -28.71 -11.74 0.86
N GLU A 203 -28.67 -10.43 0.64
CA GLU A 203 -27.48 -9.73 0.18
C GLU A 203 -26.31 -9.86 1.16
N ARG A 204 -25.07 -9.81 0.67
CA ARG A 204 -23.85 -9.83 1.46
C ARG A 204 -23.38 -8.41 1.68
N ARG A 205 -23.71 -7.81 2.82
CA ARG A 205 -23.44 -6.39 3.10
C ARG A 205 -22.33 -6.20 4.14
N VAL A 206 -21.38 -5.31 3.83
CA VAL A 206 -20.32 -4.84 4.71
C VAL A 206 -20.25 -3.31 4.72
N TYR A 207 -19.67 -2.74 5.76
CA TYR A 207 -19.53 -1.28 5.93
C TYR A 207 -18.06 -0.94 6.07
N LEU A 208 -17.53 -0.08 5.18
CA LEU A 208 -16.14 0.30 5.11
C LEU A 208 -15.95 1.76 5.48
N THR A 209 -14.98 2.04 6.34
CA THR A 209 -14.34 3.35 6.52
C THR A 209 -12.86 3.17 6.28
N GLY A 210 -12.23 4.04 5.47
CA GLY A 210 -10.83 3.90 5.09
C GLY A 210 -10.64 3.22 3.73
N GLU A 211 -9.61 2.39 3.56
CA GLU A 211 -9.25 1.77 2.29
C GLU A 211 -9.20 0.25 2.40
N ALA A 212 -9.84 -0.41 1.44
CA ALA A 212 -9.79 -1.86 1.30
C ALA A 212 -9.65 -2.31 -0.15
N PHE A 213 -8.83 -3.32 -0.38
CA PHE A 213 -8.86 -4.10 -1.61
C PHE A 213 -9.66 -5.37 -1.36
N LEU A 214 -10.67 -5.61 -2.19
CA LEU A 214 -11.61 -6.71 -2.02
C LEU A 214 -11.51 -7.68 -3.19
N GLU A 215 -11.38 -8.96 -2.87
CA GLU A 215 -11.55 -10.10 -3.78
C GLU A 215 -12.85 -10.82 -3.40
N VAL A 216 -13.95 -10.43 -4.04
CA VAL A 216 -15.27 -10.94 -3.70
C VAL A 216 -15.53 -12.27 -4.40
N ALA A 217 -15.93 -13.27 -3.63
CA ALA A 217 -16.35 -14.56 -4.14
C ALA A 217 -17.57 -14.42 -5.05
N ARG A 218 -17.54 -15.12 -6.21
CA ARG A 218 -18.60 -15.03 -7.21
C ARG A 218 -19.89 -15.68 -6.72
N ASP A 219 -20.94 -14.89 -6.67
CA ASP A 219 -22.30 -15.32 -6.35
C ASP A 219 -23.27 -14.38 -7.08
N THR A 220 -23.95 -14.90 -8.11
CA THR A 220 -24.86 -14.11 -8.96
C THR A 220 -26.24 -13.93 -8.35
N ASP A 221 -26.58 -14.73 -7.37
CA ASP A 221 -27.90 -14.73 -6.73
C ASP A 221 -27.94 -13.78 -5.52
N ARG A 222 -26.78 -13.60 -4.87
CA ARG A 222 -26.63 -12.73 -3.70
C ARG A 222 -25.57 -11.66 -3.97
N PRO A 223 -25.99 -10.42 -4.25
CA PRO A 223 -25.05 -9.31 -4.44
C PRO A 223 -24.21 -9.09 -3.19
N PHE A 224 -22.94 -8.70 -3.39
CA PHE A 224 -22.09 -8.20 -2.33
C PHE A 224 -22.12 -6.67 -2.37
N ILE A 225 -22.41 -6.06 -1.24
CA ILE A 225 -22.58 -4.60 -1.12
C ILE A 225 -21.56 -4.06 -0.11
N VAL A 226 -20.71 -3.16 -0.56
CA VAL A 226 -19.86 -2.36 0.32
C VAL A 226 -20.54 -1.01 0.51
N ASN A 227 -20.96 -0.71 1.73
CA ASN A 227 -21.43 0.61 2.10
C ASN A 227 -20.23 1.45 2.60
N ALA A 228 -19.93 2.53 1.91
CA ALA A 228 -18.91 3.52 2.25
C ALA A 228 -19.59 4.85 2.61
N ALA A 229 -20.33 4.85 3.73
CA ALA A 229 -21.18 5.94 4.20
C ALA A 229 -22.30 6.30 3.18
N ASP A 230 -22.11 7.31 2.36
CA ASP A 230 -23.06 7.82 1.36
C ASP A 230 -22.79 7.28 -0.07
N LEU A 231 -22.00 6.21 -0.19
CA LEU A 231 -21.76 5.50 -1.45
C LEU A 231 -21.96 4.01 -1.24
N ASN A 232 -22.86 3.40 -2.00
CA ASN A 232 -23.04 1.95 -2.05
C ASN A 232 -22.37 1.38 -3.30
N ILE A 233 -21.58 0.32 -3.12
CA ILE A 233 -20.82 -0.36 -4.16
C ILE A 233 -21.33 -1.79 -4.27
N LYS A 234 -21.98 -2.12 -5.39
CA LYS A 234 -22.63 -3.42 -5.62
C LYS A 234 -21.84 -4.25 -6.61
N VAL A 235 -21.54 -5.49 -6.24
CA VAL A 235 -20.78 -6.45 -7.06
C VAL A 235 -21.33 -7.86 -6.92
N PHE A 236 -20.93 -8.78 -7.84
CA PHE A 236 -21.35 -10.20 -7.85
C PHE A 236 -20.19 -11.18 -7.87
N GLY A 237 -18.93 -10.70 -7.85
CA GLY A 237 -17.72 -11.51 -7.97
C GLY A 237 -16.66 -10.71 -8.70
N THR A 238 -15.88 -9.93 -7.97
CA THR A 238 -15.17 -8.76 -8.49
C THR A 238 -13.94 -8.53 -7.66
N LYS A 239 -12.85 -8.06 -8.30
CA LYS A 239 -11.66 -7.55 -7.62
C LYS A 239 -11.59 -6.03 -7.80
N PHE A 240 -11.59 -5.30 -6.71
CA PHE A 240 -11.63 -3.83 -6.73
C PHE A 240 -11.04 -3.22 -5.46
N ASN A 241 -10.55 -2.00 -5.58
CA ASN A 241 -10.09 -1.19 -4.46
C ASN A 241 -11.13 -0.12 -4.14
N VAL A 242 -11.36 0.13 -2.88
CA VAL A 242 -12.20 1.24 -2.37
C VAL A 242 -11.38 2.07 -1.42
N SER A 243 -11.29 3.38 -1.65
CA SER A 243 -10.71 4.34 -0.72
C SER A 243 -11.79 5.34 -0.31
N ALA A 244 -12.17 5.32 0.96
CA ALA A 244 -13.25 6.11 1.54
C ALA A 244 -12.88 6.60 2.95
N TYR A 245 -11.73 7.28 3.04
CA TYR A 245 -11.31 7.93 4.29
C TYR A 245 -12.16 9.17 4.54
N PRO A 246 -12.64 9.40 5.78
CA PRO A 246 -13.47 10.57 6.10
C PRO A 246 -12.79 11.93 5.86
N GLU A 247 -11.47 11.99 6.00
CA GLU A 247 -10.65 13.18 5.80
C GLU A 247 -10.29 13.46 4.34
N ASP A 248 -10.56 12.49 3.43
CA ASP A 248 -10.32 12.67 2.01
C ASP A 248 -11.55 13.26 1.32
N GLN A 249 -11.33 14.15 0.35
CA GLN A 249 -12.40 14.87 -0.34
C GLN A 249 -13.26 13.95 -1.22
N LEU A 250 -12.63 12.93 -1.81
CA LEU A 250 -13.27 12.01 -2.74
C LEU A 250 -13.25 10.59 -2.19
N LYS A 251 -14.34 9.86 -2.45
CA LYS A 251 -14.33 8.40 -2.36
C LYS A 251 -13.99 7.83 -3.73
N GLU A 252 -13.01 6.95 -3.78
CA GLU A 252 -12.51 6.38 -5.03
C GLU A 252 -12.73 4.87 -5.05
N VAL A 253 -13.22 4.37 -6.17
CA VAL A 253 -13.41 2.93 -6.43
C VAL A 253 -12.71 2.57 -7.72
N VAL A 254 -11.76 1.63 -7.66
CA VAL A 254 -10.97 1.20 -8.83
C VAL A 254 -11.25 -0.26 -9.13
N LEU A 255 -11.75 -0.53 -10.33
CA LEU A 255 -12.09 -1.88 -10.76
C LEU A 255 -10.93 -2.57 -11.46
N VAL A 256 -10.52 -3.74 -10.91
CA VAL A 256 -9.47 -4.58 -11.48
C VAL A 256 -10.06 -5.67 -12.37
N GLU A 257 -11.07 -6.40 -11.85
CA GLU A 257 -11.69 -7.54 -12.55
C GLU A 257 -13.18 -7.62 -12.21
N GLY A 258 -14.02 -7.96 -13.19
CA GLY A 258 -15.46 -8.12 -13.02
C GLY A 258 -16.25 -6.88 -13.39
N SER A 259 -17.23 -6.49 -12.58
CA SER A 259 -18.05 -5.29 -12.75
C SER A 259 -18.45 -4.69 -11.41
N VAL A 260 -18.56 -3.37 -11.35
CA VAL A 260 -18.95 -2.63 -10.15
C VAL A 260 -20.05 -1.64 -10.49
N GLY A 261 -21.14 -1.68 -9.74
CA GLY A 261 -22.17 -0.66 -9.74
C GLY A 261 -21.94 0.30 -8.56
N LEU A 262 -21.89 1.61 -8.82
CA LEU A 262 -21.76 2.67 -7.84
C LEU A 262 -23.09 3.40 -7.69
N PHE A 263 -23.60 3.47 -6.47
CA PHE A 263 -24.90 4.08 -6.16
C PHE A 263 -24.73 5.11 -5.05
N PRO A 264 -24.84 6.43 -5.33
CA PRO A 264 -24.86 7.44 -4.29
C PRO A 264 -26.04 7.28 -3.34
N GLY A 265 -25.84 7.64 -2.08
CA GLY A 265 -26.83 7.59 -1.02
C GLY A 265 -26.47 6.62 0.10
N THR A 266 -27.10 6.81 1.25
CA THR A 266 -26.87 5.97 2.45
C THR A 266 -27.51 4.60 2.33
N GLU A 267 -28.57 4.49 1.55
CA GLU A 267 -29.30 3.25 1.27
C GLU A 267 -29.30 2.92 -0.21
N LEU A 268 -29.24 1.65 -0.54
CA LEU A 268 -29.40 1.16 -1.90
C LEU A 268 -30.90 1.01 -2.18
N THR A 269 -31.45 1.91 -3.02
CA THR A 269 -32.85 1.82 -3.44
C THR A 269 -32.99 0.99 -4.71
N ASP A 270 -34.02 0.15 -4.76
CA ASP A 270 -34.34 -0.62 -5.98
C ASP A 270 -34.70 0.34 -7.14
N GLY A 271 -33.96 0.25 -8.24
CA GLY A 271 -34.15 1.11 -9.41
C GLY A 271 -33.40 2.45 -9.35
N GLY A 272 -32.55 2.68 -8.38
CA GLY A 272 -31.65 3.85 -8.36
C GLY A 272 -30.72 3.90 -9.56
N GLU A 273 -30.52 5.09 -10.15
CA GLU A 273 -29.52 5.28 -11.21
C GLU A 273 -28.11 5.08 -10.63
N GLY A 274 -27.41 4.06 -11.12
CA GLY A 274 -26.05 3.73 -10.73
C GLY A 274 -25.07 3.94 -11.87
N THR A 275 -23.81 4.27 -11.53
CA THR A 275 -22.71 4.30 -12.49
C THR A 275 -22.02 2.95 -12.53
N LEU A 276 -21.95 2.36 -13.73
CA LEU A 276 -21.27 1.07 -13.95
C LEU A 276 -19.80 1.30 -14.30
N LEU A 277 -18.90 0.68 -13.57
CA LEU A 277 -17.48 0.62 -13.91
C LEU A 277 -17.16 -0.67 -14.66
N ILE A 278 -16.24 -0.54 -15.61
CA ILE A 278 -15.59 -1.65 -16.31
C ILE A 278 -14.14 -1.79 -15.87
N PRO A 279 -13.49 -2.95 -16.06
CA PRO A 279 -12.09 -3.15 -15.65
C PRO A 279 -11.14 -2.07 -16.21
N GLY A 280 -10.20 -1.62 -15.38
CA GLY A 280 -9.26 -0.56 -15.74
C GLY A 280 -9.81 0.86 -15.51
N HIS A 281 -10.98 1.00 -14.90
CA HIS A 281 -11.58 2.30 -14.63
C HIS A 281 -11.68 2.60 -13.14
N LYS A 282 -11.61 3.88 -12.82
CA LYS A 282 -11.84 4.47 -11.51
C LYS A 282 -13.12 5.30 -11.52
N GLY A 283 -13.95 5.14 -10.51
CA GLY A 283 -15.04 6.04 -10.16
C GLY A 283 -14.65 6.88 -8.96
N SER A 284 -14.78 8.20 -9.08
CA SER A 284 -14.54 9.16 -8.00
C SER A 284 -15.87 9.82 -7.63
N TYR A 285 -16.32 9.63 -6.41
CA TYR A 285 -17.54 10.22 -5.86
C TYR A 285 -17.21 11.41 -4.99
N ASP A 286 -17.77 12.56 -5.34
CA ASP A 286 -17.74 13.78 -4.54
C ASP A 286 -19.07 13.92 -3.79
N ASN A 287 -19.04 13.85 -2.46
CA ASN A 287 -20.24 13.93 -1.63
C ASN A 287 -20.84 15.35 -1.61
N THR A 288 -20.09 16.38 -1.95
CA THR A 288 -20.58 17.76 -1.99
C THR A 288 -21.37 18.05 -3.27
N GLU A 289 -20.95 17.46 -4.39
CA GLU A 289 -21.60 17.61 -5.68
C GLU A 289 -22.61 16.49 -5.97
N GLY A 290 -22.50 15.36 -5.26
CA GLY A 290 -23.37 14.19 -5.41
C GLY A 290 -23.20 13.44 -6.73
N ASN A 291 -22.08 13.70 -7.46
CA ASN A 291 -21.81 13.12 -8.77
C ASN A 291 -20.67 12.07 -8.71
N ILE A 292 -20.63 11.20 -9.71
CA ILE A 292 -19.57 10.23 -9.92
C ILE A 292 -18.88 10.54 -11.24
N ALA A 293 -17.59 10.89 -11.16
CA ALA A 293 -16.71 10.99 -12.32
C ALA A 293 -16.02 9.66 -12.59
N THR A 294 -15.88 9.27 -13.85
CA THR A 294 -15.19 8.04 -14.25
C THR A 294 -14.02 8.33 -15.15
N GLU A 295 -12.90 7.62 -14.95
CA GLU A 295 -11.70 7.73 -15.79
C GLU A 295 -10.97 6.39 -15.92
N GLU A 296 -10.29 6.19 -17.04
CA GLU A 296 -9.40 5.04 -17.25
C GLU A 296 -8.11 5.22 -16.44
N VAL A 297 -7.70 4.16 -15.72
CA VAL A 297 -6.53 4.19 -14.85
C VAL A 297 -5.68 2.93 -14.96
N VAL A 298 -4.42 3.04 -14.54
CA VAL A 298 -3.56 1.87 -14.29
C VAL A 298 -3.86 1.36 -12.89
N THR A 299 -4.63 0.29 -12.79
CA THR A 299 -5.18 -0.23 -11.52
C THR A 299 -4.10 -0.58 -10.49
N SER A 300 -2.91 -1.05 -10.95
CA SER A 300 -1.80 -1.39 -10.05
C SER A 300 -1.29 -0.21 -9.21
N ILE A 301 -1.53 1.04 -9.62
CA ILE A 301 -1.20 2.24 -8.83
C ILE A 301 -2.03 2.29 -7.54
N TYR A 302 -3.27 1.83 -7.62
CA TYR A 302 -4.24 1.87 -6.52
C TYR A 302 -4.24 0.60 -5.67
N THR A 303 -3.62 -0.48 -6.14
CA THR A 303 -3.60 -1.78 -5.44
C THR A 303 -2.20 -2.17 -4.96
N SER A 304 -1.15 -1.40 -5.30
CA SER A 304 0.25 -1.69 -4.95
C SER A 304 0.50 -1.73 -3.45
N TRP A 305 -0.31 -0.99 -2.67
CA TRP A 305 -0.21 -0.93 -1.22
C TRP A 305 -0.43 -2.30 -0.54
N VAL A 306 -1.22 -3.19 -1.14
CA VAL A 306 -1.42 -4.58 -0.67
C VAL A 306 -0.08 -5.32 -0.57
N ASN A 307 0.90 -4.94 -1.39
CA ASN A 307 2.26 -5.49 -1.39
C ASN A 307 3.29 -4.54 -0.71
N GLY A 308 2.84 -3.59 0.10
CA GLY A 308 3.72 -2.64 0.80
C GLY A 308 4.39 -1.60 -0.11
N VAL A 309 3.86 -1.36 -1.32
CA VAL A 309 4.45 -0.40 -2.26
C VAL A 309 3.61 0.85 -2.35
N LEU A 310 4.19 2.00 -1.99
CA LEU A 310 3.56 3.29 -2.12
C LEU A 310 3.79 3.86 -3.53
N VAL A 311 2.72 4.11 -4.26
CA VAL A 311 2.77 4.69 -5.62
C VAL A 311 1.95 5.98 -5.65
N PHE A 312 2.58 7.05 -6.05
CA PHE A 312 1.96 8.36 -6.23
C PHE A 312 2.02 8.74 -7.71
N ARG A 313 0.88 9.06 -8.31
CA ARG A 313 0.78 9.48 -9.70
C ARG A 313 -0.15 10.67 -9.82
N ASN A 314 0.39 11.80 -10.31
CA ASN A 314 -0.33 13.05 -10.45
C ASN A 314 -1.09 13.45 -9.16
N MET A 315 -0.52 13.06 -8.00
CA MET A 315 -1.14 13.22 -6.68
C MET A 315 -0.67 14.53 -6.04
N THR A 316 -1.58 15.25 -5.43
CA THR A 316 -1.22 16.48 -4.68
C THR A 316 -0.32 16.14 -3.51
N PHE A 317 0.59 17.05 -3.18
CA PHE A 317 1.52 16.83 -2.06
C PHE A 317 0.76 16.62 -0.74
N GLU A 318 -0.32 17.34 -0.53
CA GLU A 318 -1.17 17.16 0.66
C GLU A 318 -1.72 15.73 0.77
N ASN A 319 -2.23 15.17 -0.34
CA ASN A 319 -2.71 13.78 -0.34
C ASN A 319 -1.57 12.76 -0.18
N ILE A 320 -0.37 13.08 -0.68
CA ILE A 320 0.82 12.26 -0.42
C ILE A 320 1.14 12.26 1.06
N LEU A 321 1.15 13.42 1.73
CA LEU A 321 1.42 13.52 3.16
C LEU A 321 0.41 12.73 3.98
N LYS A 322 -0.89 12.83 3.69
CA LYS A 322 -1.93 12.03 4.34
C LYS A 322 -1.69 10.52 4.18
N LYS A 323 -1.30 10.07 2.97
CA LYS A 323 -0.95 8.65 2.75
C LYS A 323 0.29 8.23 3.54
N LEU A 324 1.30 9.10 3.65
CA LEU A 324 2.48 8.84 4.47
C LEU A 324 2.15 8.82 5.97
N GLU A 325 1.31 9.74 6.46
CA GLU A 325 0.83 9.76 7.84
C GLU A 325 0.16 8.44 8.22
N ARG A 326 -0.77 7.97 7.38
CA ARG A 326 -1.47 6.70 7.59
C ARG A 326 -0.51 5.50 7.57
N HIS A 327 0.39 5.47 6.58
CA HIS A 327 1.28 4.33 6.36
C HIS A 327 2.36 4.18 7.44
N TYR A 328 2.88 5.31 7.99
CA TYR A 328 3.97 5.31 8.95
C TYR A 328 3.53 5.63 10.39
N ASP A 329 2.26 5.84 10.63
CA ASP A 329 1.71 6.27 11.93
C ASP A 329 2.42 7.51 12.49
N VAL A 330 2.54 8.53 11.65
CA VAL A 330 3.17 9.82 12.00
C VAL A 330 2.23 10.97 11.66
N LYS A 331 2.40 12.09 12.35
CA LYS A 331 1.73 13.34 12.02
C LYS A 331 2.66 14.22 11.19
N ILE A 332 2.18 14.71 10.03
CA ILE A 332 2.96 15.57 9.15
C ILE A 332 2.26 16.92 8.97
N VAL A 333 2.86 17.97 9.50
CA VAL A 333 2.34 19.32 9.39
C VAL A 333 3.02 20.03 8.21
N ASN A 334 2.26 20.33 7.18
CA ASN A 334 2.74 21.10 6.03
C ASN A 334 2.59 22.61 6.30
N LYS A 335 3.69 23.31 6.52
CA LYS A 335 3.72 24.77 6.65
C LYS A 335 3.86 25.50 5.32
N ASN A 336 4.18 24.76 4.25
CA ASN A 336 4.32 25.29 2.90
C ASN A 336 3.03 25.15 2.11
N SER A 337 2.11 26.09 2.25
CA SER A 337 0.80 26.06 1.57
C SER A 337 0.90 26.04 0.04
N LYS A 338 2.00 26.54 -0.55
CA LYS A 338 2.21 26.51 -2.00
C LYS A 338 2.48 25.09 -2.52
N LEU A 339 3.02 24.21 -1.68
CA LEU A 339 3.26 22.82 -2.05
C LEU A 339 2.00 21.96 -1.94
N ALA A 340 1.01 22.34 -1.14
CA ALA A 340 -0.17 21.52 -0.86
C ALA A 340 -0.86 21.03 -2.15
N SER A 341 -1.02 21.92 -3.14
CA SER A 341 -1.65 21.62 -4.43
C SER A 341 -0.68 21.15 -5.52
N ALA A 342 0.64 21.19 -5.27
CA ALA A 342 1.63 20.72 -6.23
C ALA A 342 1.51 19.20 -6.41
N LYS A 343 1.60 18.73 -7.67
CA LYS A 343 1.40 17.31 -8.01
C LYS A 343 2.73 16.62 -8.26
N PHE A 344 2.87 15.43 -7.70
CA PHE A 344 4.09 14.65 -7.75
C PHE A 344 3.83 13.24 -8.29
N ASN A 345 4.92 12.66 -8.81
CA ASN A 345 4.99 11.26 -9.23
C ASN A 345 6.17 10.60 -8.53
N ALA A 346 5.90 9.58 -7.74
CA ALA A 346 6.93 8.81 -7.05
C ALA A 346 6.46 7.37 -6.83
N SER A 347 7.41 6.46 -6.60
CA SER A 347 7.12 5.09 -6.22
C SER A 347 8.18 4.64 -5.23
N PHE A 348 7.75 4.22 -4.06
CA PHE A 348 8.60 3.77 -2.98
C PHE A 348 8.20 2.34 -2.61
N GLY A 349 9.20 1.47 -2.48
CA GLY A 349 9.00 0.17 -1.86
C GLY A 349 8.93 0.28 -0.34
N ASP A 350 9.29 -0.79 0.33
CA ASP A 350 9.43 -0.82 1.79
C ASP A 350 10.65 0.02 2.23
N MET A 351 10.46 1.33 2.27
CA MET A 351 11.48 2.30 2.70
C MET A 351 11.03 3.01 3.97
N PRO A 352 11.92 3.29 4.92
CA PRO A 352 11.59 4.10 6.09
C PRO A 352 11.27 5.55 5.66
N ILE A 353 10.36 6.20 6.38
CA ILE A 353 9.83 7.53 6.04
C ILE A 353 10.92 8.59 5.85
N ASN A 354 11.99 8.56 6.64
CA ASN A 354 13.11 9.49 6.50
C ASN A 354 13.75 9.43 5.11
N LYS A 355 13.86 8.26 4.50
CA LYS A 355 14.38 8.10 3.13
C LYS A 355 13.44 8.68 2.08
N ILE A 356 12.14 8.56 2.29
CA ILE A 356 11.14 9.19 1.42
C ILE A 356 11.21 10.72 1.53
N LEU A 357 11.33 11.24 2.74
CA LEU A 357 11.46 12.69 2.97
C LEU A 357 12.79 13.23 2.42
N ASP A 358 13.90 12.49 2.59
CA ASP A 358 15.19 12.81 1.99
C ASP A 358 15.12 12.86 0.45
N TYR A 359 14.34 11.97 -0.17
CA TYR A 359 14.09 12.02 -1.60
C TYR A 359 13.36 13.31 -2.00
N PHE A 360 12.29 13.69 -1.28
CA PHE A 360 11.58 14.95 -1.54
C PHE A 360 12.49 16.17 -1.32
N LYS A 361 13.36 16.12 -0.33
CA LYS A 361 14.35 17.17 -0.07
C LYS A 361 15.37 17.29 -1.21
N SER A 362 15.93 16.18 -1.66
CA SER A 362 16.99 16.17 -2.70
C SER A 362 16.44 16.51 -4.09
N GLU A 363 15.29 15.97 -4.46
CA GLU A 363 14.77 16.09 -5.83
C GLU A 363 13.90 17.33 -6.02
N TYR A 364 13.22 17.78 -4.97
CA TYR A 364 12.23 18.86 -5.06
C TYR A 364 12.55 20.05 -4.15
N SER A 365 13.68 20.00 -3.42
CA SER A 365 14.10 21.05 -2.47
C SER A 365 13.05 21.32 -1.39
N ILE A 366 12.35 20.27 -0.94
CA ILE A 366 11.36 20.35 0.13
C ILE A 366 12.05 20.05 1.45
N ASP A 367 12.23 21.08 2.26
CA ASP A 367 12.84 20.93 3.59
C ASP A 367 11.83 20.40 4.61
N TYR A 368 12.35 19.57 5.52
CA TYR A 368 11.55 19.06 6.63
C TYR A 368 12.36 19.03 7.94
N SER A 369 11.67 19.02 9.06
CA SER A 369 12.23 18.83 10.40
C SER A 369 11.42 17.80 11.17
N VAL A 370 12.12 16.92 11.88
CA VAL A 370 11.53 15.91 12.77
C VAL A 370 11.51 16.51 14.16
N ILE A 371 10.32 16.68 14.74
CA ILE A 371 10.15 17.28 16.08
C ILE A 371 10.35 16.20 17.14
N ASP A 372 9.67 15.08 16.96
CA ASP A 372 9.80 13.89 17.80
C ASP A 372 9.57 12.61 16.97
N ASP A 373 9.41 11.48 17.65
CA ASP A 373 9.24 10.18 16.99
C ASP A 373 7.92 10.05 16.20
N HIS A 374 7.00 11.04 16.34
CA HIS A 374 5.68 10.98 15.71
C HIS A 374 5.27 12.24 14.97
N GLU A 375 6.05 13.34 15.04
CA GLU A 375 5.69 14.60 14.38
C GLU A 375 6.79 15.12 13.46
N ILE A 376 6.40 15.40 12.21
CA ILE A 376 7.24 15.93 11.14
C ILE A 376 6.65 17.25 10.67
N ILE A 377 7.51 18.24 10.45
CA ILE A 377 7.12 19.53 9.86
C ILE A 377 7.79 19.67 8.51
N VAL A 378 6.99 19.90 7.47
CA VAL A 378 7.43 20.29 6.14
C VAL A 378 7.41 21.82 6.05
N ASN A 379 8.55 22.43 5.64
CA ASN A 379 8.76 23.87 5.63
C ASN A 379 8.67 24.48 4.22
#